data_bc5ea951fec9d3583d9c54a78b68ddba
#
_entry.id   bc5ea951fec9d3583d9c54a78b68ddba
#
_cell.length_a   1.000
_cell.length_b   1.000
_cell.length_c   1.000
_cell.angle_alpha   90.00
_cell.angle_beta   90.00
_cell.angle_gamma   90.00
#
_symmetry.space_group_name_H-M   'P 1'
#
loop_
_entity.id
_entity.type
_entity.pdbx_description
1 polymer ?
#
loop_
_entity_poly.entity_id
_entity_poly.type
_entity_poly.pdbx_seq_one_letter_code
_entity_poly.pdbx_strand_id
1 'polypeptide(L)'
;MRKIRRSILLCAILLSLAGVAFKVTEIVRRMQKEIKSNPVKALDYLPESALHLKDFHRAKIEDGRKVWELFGEEANYFKEQKEAVIKKPRFYYYDKKGEVAETKGDTARVYMNEKELERMELRGGVQVTFQGYVLNSEEANYLPAQDQIVLPTHTTIVSEGLAVEGSRMEVDMEAKKMRMLHAVKTKIEPEKLKKKNTTSPKPQIGG
;
A
#
# COMPACT_ATOMS: atom_id res chain seq x y z
N MET A 1 -59.96 -8.27 35.37
CA MET A 1 -58.51 -8.29 35.82
C MET A 1 -57.54 -9.01 34.91
N ARG A 2 -57.85 -10.14 34.29
CA ARG A 2 -56.92 -10.88 33.38
C ARG A 2 -56.51 -10.11 32.11
N LYS A 3 -57.38 -9.29 31.50
CA LYS A 3 -57.09 -8.50 30.30
C LYS A 3 -56.09 -7.36 30.56
N ILE A 4 -56.19 -6.70 31.69
CA ILE A 4 -55.28 -5.60 32.08
C ILE A 4 -53.87 -6.11 32.34
N ARG A 5 -53.72 -7.26 32.99
CA ARG A 5 -52.42 -7.89 33.25
C ARG A 5 -51.71 -8.28 31.93
N ARG A 6 -52.46 -8.79 30.92
CA ARG A 6 -51.92 -9.12 29.60
C ARG A 6 -51.48 -7.86 28.84
N SER A 7 -52.23 -6.77 28.95
CA SER A 7 -51.86 -5.50 28.29
C SER A 7 -50.61 -4.88 28.92
N ILE A 8 -50.47 -4.92 30.25
CA ILE A 8 -49.24 -4.44 30.93
C ILE A 8 -48.02 -5.28 30.53
N LEU A 9 -48.16 -6.60 30.40
CA LEU A 9 -47.10 -7.49 30.02
C LEU A 9 -46.65 -7.26 28.59
N LEU A 10 -47.58 -7.03 27.64
CA LEU A 10 -47.30 -6.66 26.28
C LEU A 10 -46.59 -5.29 26.15
N CYS A 11 -47.01 -4.29 26.94
CA CYS A 11 -46.33 -2.99 26.98
C CYS A 11 -44.91 -3.12 27.53
N ALA A 12 -44.67 -3.94 28.56
CA ALA A 12 -43.34 -4.17 29.10
C ALA A 12 -42.40 -4.84 28.09
N ILE A 13 -42.91 -5.83 27.32
CA ILE A 13 -42.12 -6.50 26.25
C ILE A 13 -41.82 -5.52 25.11
N LEU A 14 -42.78 -4.71 24.66
CA LEU A 14 -42.55 -3.69 23.63
C LEU A 14 -41.54 -2.64 24.06
N LEU A 15 -41.60 -2.17 25.34
CA LEU A 15 -40.63 -1.23 25.88
C LEU A 15 -39.21 -1.84 25.94
N SER A 16 -39.08 -3.11 26.33
CA SER A 16 -37.78 -3.78 26.36
C SER A 16 -37.20 -3.98 24.98
N LEU A 17 -38.03 -4.36 23.98
CA LEU A 17 -37.60 -4.48 22.57
C LEU A 17 -37.19 -3.12 21.96
N ALA A 18 -37.94 -2.05 22.28
CA ALA A 18 -37.60 -0.70 21.84
C ALA A 18 -36.27 -0.23 22.45
N GLY A 19 -35.99 -0.53 23.71
CA GLY A 19 -34.72 -0.23 24.37
C GLY A 19 -33.53 -0.96 23.75
N VAL A 20 -33.69 -2.25 23.40
CA VAL A 20 -32.65 -3.03 22.70
C VAL A 20 -32.43 -2.48 21.30
N ALA A 21 -33.50 -2.21 20.56
CA ALA A 21 -33.39 -1.64 19.21
C ALA A 21 -32.67 -0.29 19.20
N PHE A 22 -32.95 0.58 20.17
CA PHE A 22 -32.28 1.86 20.33
C PHE A 22 -30.78 1.70 20.62
N LYS A 23 -30.40 0.79 21.51
CA LYS A 23 -29.01 0.50 21.81
C LYS A 23 -28.26 -0.08 20.58
N VAL A 24 -28.89 -0.99 19.86
CA VAL A 24 -28.32 -1.58 18.65
C VAL A 24 -28.08 -0.51 17.56
N THR A 25 -29.05 0.38 17.34
CA THR A 25 -28.89 1.47 16.37
C THR A 25 -27.80 2.46 16.76
N GLU A 26 -27.64 2.74 18.05
CA GLU A 26 -26.55 3.59 18.55
C GLU A 26 -25.16 2.95 18.31
N ILE A 27 -25.03 1.66 18.61
CA ILE A 27 -23.80 0.90 18.39
C ILE A 27 -23.45 0.86 16.89
N VAL A 28 -24.44 0.56 16.02
CA VAL A 28 -24.24 0.53 14.58
C VAL A 28 -23.83 1.90 14.03
N ARG A 29 -24.45 2.99 14.51
CA ARG A 29 -24.06 4.36 14.12
C ARG A 29 -22.63 4.73 14.55
N ARG A 30 -22.22 4.34 15.75
CA ARG A 30 -20.83 4.52 16.23
C ARG A 30 -19.84 3.73 15.36
N MET A 31 -20.14 2.44 15.12
CA MET A 31 -19.33 1.61 14.21
C MET A 31 -19.20 2.21 12.81
N GLN A 32 -20.30 2.65 12.20
CA GLN A 32 -20.26 3.27 10.88
C GLN A 32 -19.44 4.57 10.85
N LYS A 33 -19.49 5.37 11.91
CA LYS A 33 -18.69 6.59 12.01
C LYS A 33 -17.20 6.28 12.17
N GLU A 34 -16.86 5.27 12.97
CA GLU A 34 -15.48 4.80 13.15
C GLU A 34 -14.91 4.14 11.90
N ILE A 35 -15.71 3.33 11.19
CA ILE A 35 -15.29 2.71 9.91
C ILE A 35 -15.06 3.76 8.82
N LYS A 36 -15.88 4.82 8.76
CA LYS A 36 -15.67 5.92 7.80
C LYS A 36 -14.43 6.75 8.11
N SER A 37 -14.11 6.94 9.38
CA SER A 37 -12.92 7.68 9.79
C SER A 37 -11.64 6.84 9.77
N ASN A 38 -11.77 5.52 9.90
CA ASN A 38 -10.63 4.59 9.90
C ASN A 38 -11.07 3.20 9.40
N PRO A 39 -11.00 2.95 8.07
CA PRO A 39 -11.44 1.69 7.48
C PRO A 39 -10.65 0.46 7.99
N VAL A 40 -9.46 0.67 8.57
CA VAL A 40 -8.67 -0.41 9.19
C VAL A 40 -9.35 -0.94 10.47
N LYS A 41 -10.03 -0.09 11.22
CA LYS A 41 -10.79 -0.53 12.41
C LYS A 41 -11.97 -1.45 12.08
N ALA A 42 -12.46 -1.45 10.85
CA ALA A 42 -13.46 -2.43 10.43
C ALA A 42 -12.94 -3.87 10.54
N LEU A 43 -11.63 -4.08 10.39
CA LEU A 43 -10.98 -5.38 10.53
C LEU A 43 -10.97 -5.90 11.98
N ASP A 44 -11.04 -5.00 12.97
CA ASP A 44 -11.07 -5.36 14.40
C ASP A 44 -12.39 -6.02 14.83
N TYR A 45 -13.46 -5.81 14.06
CA TYR A 45 -14.78 -6.41 14.32
C TYR A 45 -14.97 -7.77 13.63
N LEU A 46 -13.99 -8.23 12.87
CA LEU A 46 -14.03 -9.55 12.23
C LEU A 46 -13.61 -10.65 13.22
N PRO A 47 -14.17 -11.88 13.10
CA PRO A 47 -13.74 -13.00 13.91
C PRO A 47 -12.25 -13.28 13.71
N GLU A 48 -11.60 -13.92 14.71
CA GLU A 48 -10.16 -14.22 14.77
C GLU A 48 -9.62 -15.05 13.61
N SER A 49 -10.49 -15.60 12.77
CA SER A 49 -10.11 -16.29 11.53
C SER A 49 -9.52 -15.32 10.52
N ALA A 50 -8.46 -15.73 9.84
CA ALA A 50 -7.85 -14.96 8.77
C ALA A 50 -8.90 -14.51 7.74
N LEU A 51 -9.01 -13.20 7.53
CA LEU A 51 -9.87 -12.67 6.47
C LEU A 51 -9.20 -12.92 5.14
N HIS A 52 -9.87 -13.67 4.27
CA HIS A 52 -9.45 -13.92 2.89
C HIS A 52 -10.20 -12.98 1.94
N LEU A 53 -9.47 -12.17 1.21
CA LEU A 53 -9.99 -11.23 0.22
C LEU A 53 -9.47 -11.61 -1.16
N LYS A 54 -10.34 -11.61 -2.16
CA LYS A 54 -9.99 -11.69 -3.58
C LYS A 54 -10.01 -10.29 -4.19
N ASP A 55 -9.20 -10.08 -5.23
CA ASP A 55 -9.11 -8.80 -5.94
C ASP A 55 -8.85 -7.63 -4.95
N PHE A 56 -7.83 -7.81 -4.13
CA PHE A 56 -7.48 -6.84 -3.08
C PHE A 56 -7.03 -5.52 -3.69
N HIS A 57 -7.63 -4.42 -3.20
CA HIS A 57 -7.20 -3.06 -3.54
C HIS A 57 -7.27 -2.15 -2.32
N ARG A 58 -6.22 -1.42 -2.07
CA ARG A 58 -6.15 -0.39 -1.03
C ARG A 58 -5.35 0.81 -1.52
N ALA A 59 -5.80 2.02 -1.16
CA ALA A 59 -5.11 3.27 -1.47
C ALA A 59 -5.02 4.16 -0.23
N LYS A 60 -3.96 4.97 -0.15
CA LYS A 60 -3.84 6.10 0.79
C LYS A 60 -4.01 7.39 0.02
N ILE A 61 -4.94 8.24 0.51
CA ILE A 61 -5.20 9.57 -0.03
C ILE A 61 -4.94 10.58 1.09
N GLU A 62 -4.10 11.57 0.82
CA GLU A 62 -3.82 12.70 1.71
C GLU A 62 -4.07 13.99 0.94
N ASP A 63 -4.82 14.92 1.52
CA ASP A 63 -5.15 16.21 0.91
C ASP A 63 -5.72 16.09 -0.52
N GLY A 64 -6.55 15.07 -0.75
CA GLY A 64 -7.17 14.79 -2.05
C GLY A 64 -6.21 14.18 -3.10
N ARG A 65 -4.97 13.88 -2.75
CA ARG A 65 -3.98 13.26 -3.64
C ARG A 65 -3.68 11.84 -3.20
N LYS A 66 -3.54 10.94 -4.17
CA LYS A 66 -3.05 9.59 -3.89
C LYS A 66 -1.59 9.65 -3.48
N VAL A 67 -1.25 8.97 -2.37
CA VAL A 67 0.12 8.77 -1.90
C VAL A 67 0.63 7.42 -2.37
N TRP A 68 -0.21 6.38 -2.23
CA TRP A 68 0.10 5.06 -2.74
C TRP A 68 -1.17 4.23 -3.02
N GLU A 69 -1.03 3.23 -3.86
CA GLU A 69 -2.03 2.18 -4.12
C GLU A 69 -1.37 0.80 -4.09
N LEU A 70 -2.08 -0.17 -3.54
CA LEU A 70 -1.66 -1.55 -3.45
C LEU A 70 -2.77 -2.46 -3.96
N PHE A 71 -2.44 -3.28 -4.95
CA PHE A 71 -3.29 -4.29 -5.54
C PHE A 71 -2.72 -5.68 -5.26
N GLY A 72 -3.57 -6.70 -5.26
CA GLY A 72 -3.18 -8.10 -5.17
C GLY A 72 -4.29 -9.02 -5.64
N GLU A 73 -3.94 -10.21 -6.13
CA GLU A 73 -4.93 -11.23 -6.52
C GLU A 73 -5.69 -11.73 -5.30
N GLU A 74 -4.98 -11.97 -4.21
CA GLU A 74 -5.52 -12.46 -2.95
C GLU A 74 -4.81 -11.76 -1.79
N ALA A 75 -5.53 -11.51 -0.70
CA ALA A 75 -4.97 -11.03 0.55
C ALA A 75 -5.52 -11.83 1.73
N ASN A 76 -4.64 -12.30 2.61
CA ASN A 76 -4.97 -12.95 3.87
C ASN A 76 -4.54 -12.02 5.00
N TYR A 77 -5.49 -11.54 5.79
CA TYR A 77 -5.22 -10.70 6.95
C TYR A 77 -5.22 -11.51 8.23
N PHE A 78 -4.18 -11.37 9.03
CA PHE A 78 -3.96 -12.00 10.33
C PHE A 78 -4.07 -10.93 11.41
N LYS A 79 -5.19 -10.92 12.11
CA LYS A 79 -5.55 -9.85 13.07
C LYS A 79 -4.55 -9.74 14.23
N GLU A 80 -4.17 -10.86 14.83
CA GLU A 80 -3.25 -10.89 15.96
C GLU A 80 -1.86 -10.34 15.61
N GLN A 81 -1.37 -10.65 14.42
CA GLN A 81 -0.08 -10.19 13.91
C GLN A 81 -0.14 -8.79 13.30
N LYS A 82 -1.35 -8.23 13.11
CA LYS A 82 -1.59 -7.00 12.34
C LYS A 82 -0.91 -7.02 10.97
N GLU A 83 -0.89 -8.18 10.35
CA GLU A 83 -0.20 -8.49 9.11
C GLU A 83 -1.17 -8.92 8.02
N ALA A 84 -0.94 -8.46 6.79
CA ALA A 84 -1.59 -8.99 5.61
C ALA A 84 -0.56 -9.62 4.67
N VAL A 85 -0.83 -10.85 4.22
CA VAL A 85 -0.05 -11.51 3.16
C VAL A 85 -0.80 -11.39 1.86
N ILE A 86 -0.18 -10.78 0.86
CA ILE A 86 -0.77 -10.46 -0.42
C ILE A 86 -0.05 -11.24 -1.52
N LYS A 87 -0.81 -11.90 -2.40
CA LYS A 87 -0.31 -12.64 -3.54
C LYS A 87 -0.32 -11.77 -4.79
N LYS A 88 0.77 -11.86 -5.58
CA LYS A 88 0.99 -11.06 -6.80
C LYS A 88 0.74 -9.57 -6.58
N PRO A 89 1.43 -8.95 -5.61
CA PRO A 89 1.25 -7.54 -5.30
C PRO A 89 1.72 -6.65 -6.44
N ARG A 90 0.98 -5.54 -6.64
CA ARG A 90 1.41 -4.38 -7.43
C ARG A 90 1.23 -3.15 -6.57
N PHE A 91 2.32 -2.46 -6.28
CA PHE A 91 2.35 -1.28 -5.43
C PHE A 91 2.76 -0.08 -6.27
N TYR A 92 1.96 0.98 -6.21
CA TYR A 92 2.21 2.26 -6.87
C TYR A 92 2.42 3.33 -5.81
N TYR A 93 3.57 3.99 -5.86
CA TYR A 93 3.87 5.15 -5.04
C TYR A 93 3.80 6.39 -5.92
N TYR A 94 3.12 7.43 -5.45
CA TYR A 94 2.95 8.72 -6.12
C TYR A 94 3.70 9.79 -5.36
N ASP A 95 4.68 10.42 -6.00
CA ASP A 95 5.40 11.52 -5.39
C ASP A 95 4.57 12.83 -5.39
N LYS A 96 5.10 13.88 -4.74
CA LYS A 96 4.44 15.20 -4.67
C LYS A 96 4.26 15.86 -6.05
N LYS A 97 4.99 15.42 -7.09
CA LYS A 97 4.90 15.94 -8.47
C LYS A 97 4.01 15.05 -9.36
N GLY A 98 3.45 13.96 -8.82
CA GLY A 98 2.65 13.00 -9.55
C GLY A 98 3.46 11.97 -10.35
N GLU A 99 4.77 11.88 -10.15
CA GLU A 99 5.57 10.80 -10.71
C GLU A 99 5.26 9.49 -9.99
N VAL A 100 5.24 8.39 -10.73
CA VAL A 100 4.82 7.09 -10.24
C VAL A 100 5.98 6.13 -10.20
N ALA A 101 6.21 5.52 -9.04
CA ALA A 101 7.04 4.33 -8.92
C ALA A 101 6.13 3.10 -8.82
N GLU A 102 6.33 2.13 -9.72
CA GLU A 102 5.64 0.84 -9.69
C GLU A 102 6.56 -0.22 -9.11
N THR A 103 6.03 -1.01 -8.17
CA THR A 103 6.73 -2.17 -7.61
C THR A 103 5.83 -3.39 -7.68
N LYS A 104 6.37 -4.52 -8.14
CA LYS A 104 5.67 -5.80 -8.22
C LYS A 104 6.55 -6.94 -7.72
N GLY A 105 5.94 -8.05 -7.33
CA GLY A 105 6.60 -9.26 -6.84
C GLY A 105 5.66 -10.45 -6.78
N ASP A 106 6.12 -11.58 -6.24
CA ASP A 106 5.28 -12.76 -6.06
C ASP A 106 4.40 -12.66 -4.82
N THR A 107 4.95 -12.15 -3.72
CA THR A 107 4.25 -11.99 -2.44
C THR A 107 4.63 -10.68 -1.76
N ALA A 108 3.68 -10.10 -1.02
CA ALA A 108 3.97 -9.00 -0.09
C ALA A 108 3.46 -9.34 1.30
N ARG A 109 4.23 -8.97 2.33
CA ARG A 109 3.81 -8.88 3.72
C ARG A 109 3.65 -7.42 4.09
N VAL A 110 2.47 -7.06 4.55
CA VAL A 110 2.10 -5.70 4.89
C VAL A 110 1.83 -5.63 6.37
N TYR A 111 2.65 -4.89 7.08
CA TYR A 111 2.51 -4.66 8.53
C TYR A 111 1.78 -3.34 8.75
N MET A 112 0.75 -3.39 9.55
CA MET A 112 -0.10 -2.23 9.81
C MET A 112 -0.14 -1.93 11.30
N ASN A 113 0.06 -0.67 11.67
CA ASN A 113 -0.39 -0.21 12.98
C ASN A 113 -1.89 0.14 12.91
N GLU A 114 -2.45 0.69 13.99
CA GLU A 114 -3.89 0.97 14.09
C GLU A 114 -4.44 1.88 12.97
N LYS A 115 -3.61 2.64 12.28
CA LYS A 115 -4.04 3.66 11.30
C LYS A 115 -3.31 3.59 9.97
N GLU A 116 -2.04 3.16 9.95
CA GLU A 116 -1.17 3.34 8.80
C GLU A 116 -0.37 2.10 8.45
N LEU A 117 0.14 2.09 7.21
CA LEU A 117 1.15 1.16 6.75
C LEU A 117 2.46 1.43 7.52
N GLU A 118 2.91 0.46 8.31
CA GLU A 118 4.16 0.55 9.05
C GLU A 118 5.35 0.13 8.19
N ARG A 119 5.20 -1.00 7.50
CA ARG A 119 6.21 -1.59 6.64
C ARG A 119 5.57 -2.52 5.62
N MET A 120 6.17 -2.62 4.44
CA MET A 120 5.81 -3.62 3.45
C MET A 120 7.07 -4.32 2.96
N GLU A 121 7.06 -5.66 2.98
CA GLU A 121 8.11 -6.53 2.46
C GLU A 121 7.59 -7.23 1.20
N LEU A 122 8.28 -7.06 0.08
CA LEU A 122 8.00 -7.78 -1.16
C LEU A 122 9.06 -8.85 -1.37
N ARG A 123 8.65 -10.01 -1.86
CA ARG A 123 9.55 -11.15 -2.12
C ARG A 123 9.18 -11.86 -3.42
N GLY A 124 10.22 -12.42 -4.06
CA GLY A 124 10.14 -13.21 -5.29
C GLY A 124 10.02 -12.34 -6.53
N GLY A 125 11.05 -12.31 -7.36
CA GLY A 125 11.07 -11.59 -8.63
C GLY A 125 10.66 -10.13 -8.52
N VAL A 126 11.13 -9.44 -7.49
CA VAL A 126 10.77 -8.04 -7.24
C VAL A 126 11.31 -7.15 -8.34
N GLN A 127 10.43 -6.38 -8.95
CA GLN A 127 10.78 -5.36 -9.95
C GLN A 127 10.24 -4.01 -9.53
N VAL A 128 11.10 -3.00 -9.52
CA VAL A 128 10.74 -1.58 -9.29
C VAL A 128 11.00 -0.80 -10.57
N THR A 129 10.00 -0.08 -11.04
CA THR A 129 10.11 0.79 -12.22
C THR A 129 9.90 2.23 -11.81
N PHE A 130 10.87 3.09 -12.08
CA PHE A 130 10.80 4.52 -11.74
C PHE A 130 11.64 5.35 -12.71
N GLN A 131 11.06 6.38 -13.32
CA GLN A 131 11.75 7.34 -14.20
C GLN A 131 12.61 6.70 -15.32
N GLY A 132 12.14 5.58 -15.89
CA GLY A 132 12.88 4.86 -16.94
C GLY A 132 13.99 3.95 -16.43
N TYR A 133 14.15 3.81 -15.12
CA TYR A 133 14.98 2.79 -14.49
C TYR A 133 14.13 1.57 -14.12
N VAL A 134 14.67 0.39 -14.38
CA VAL A 134 14.11 -0.89 -13.95
C VAL A 134 15.09 -1.53 -12.98
N LEU A 135 14.66 -1.73 -11.75
CA LEU A 135 15.41 -2.41 -10.70
C LEU A 135 14.84 -3.81 -10.52
N ASN A 136 15.70 -4.83 -10.50
CA ASN A 136 15.29 -6.20 -10.21
C ASN A 136 16.04 -6.71 -8.99
N SER A 137 15.32 -7.38 -8.08
CA SER A 137 15.85 -7.95 -6.83
C SER A 137 14.99 -9.14 -6.40
N GLU A 138 15.44 -9.90 -5.41
CA GLU A 138 14.62 -10.95 -4.79
C GLU A 138 13.75 -10.42 -3.65
N GLU A 139 14.14 -9.28 -3.06
CA GLU A 139 13.46 -8.69 -1.92
C GLU A 139 13.49 -7.16 -1.99
N ALA A 140 12.38 -6.52 -1.60
CA ALA A 140 12.31 -5.08 -1.38
C ALA A 140 11.46 -4.77 -0.14
N ASN A 141 11.92 -3.82 0.67
CA ASN A 141 11.28 -3.35 1.89
C ASN A 141 10.92 -1.88 1.73
N TYR A 142 9.64 -1.54 1.77
CA TYR A 142 9.17 -0.16 1.80
C TYR A 142 8.95 0.29 3.25
N LEU A 143 9.56 1.41 3.61
CA LEU A 143 9.55 2.03 4.93
C LEU A 143 8.91 3.42 4.83
N PRO A 144 7.58 3.53 4.99
CA PRO A 144 6.85 4.79 4.80
C PRO A 144 7.35 5.95 5.67
N ALA A 145 7.67 5.67 6.92
CA ALA A 145 8.14 6.69 7.86
C ALA A 145 9.48 7.36 7.46
N GLN A 146 10.22 6.72 6.54
CA GLN A 146 11.51 7.17 6.05
C GLN A 146 11.47 7.56 4.57
N ASP A 147 10.31 7.44 3.91
CA ASP A 147 10.15 7.56 2.45
C ASP A 147 11.22 6.75 1.69
N GLN A 148 11.50 5.52 2.15
CA GLN A 148 12.62 4.72 1.67
C GLN A 148 12.18 3.34 1.18
N ILE A 149 12.83 2.87 0.09
CA ILE A 149 12.81 1.48 -0.34
C ILE A 149 14.22 0.91 -0.16
N VAL A 150 14.32 -0.23 0.52
CA VAL A 150 15.57 -0.97 0.72
C VAL A 150 15.47 -2.31 -0.02
N LEU A 151 16.42 -2.61 -0.89
CA LEU A 151 16.60 -3.89 -1.55
C LEU A 151 17.84 -4.57 -0.95
N PRO A 152 17.66 -5.47 0.02
CA PRO A 152 18.77 -6.00 0.82
C PRO A 152 19.63 -7.02 0.08
N THR A 153 19.11 -7.62 -0.99
CA THR A 153 19.74 -8.68 -1.76
C THR A 153 20.51 -8.16 -2.97
N HIS A 154 20.97 -9.07 -3.83
CA HIS A 154 21.54 -8.70 -5.12
C HIS A 154 20.52 -7.94 -5.95
N THR A 155 20.92 -6.80 -6.50
CA THR A 155 20.04 -5.91 -7.26
C THR A 155 20.72 -5.51 -8.58
N THR A 156 19.94 -5.53 -9.64
CA THR A 156 20.35 -4.98 -10.94
C THR A 156 19.50 -3.75 -11.27
N ILE A 157 20.13 -2.73 -11.81
CA ILE A 157 19.46 -1.52 -12.32
C ILE A 157 19.75 -1.44 -13.80
N VAL A 158 18.72 -1.30 -14.60
CA VAL A 158 18.84 -1.13 -16.05
C VAL A 158 18.09 0.12 -16.48
N SER A 159 18.72 0.91 -17.31
CA SER A 159 18.11 2.03 -18.01
C SER A 159 18.76 2.16 -19.39
N GLU A 160 18.31 3.09 -20.22
CA GLU A 160 18.87 3.28 -21.55
C GLU A 160 20.37 3.63 -21.48
N GLY A 161 21.23 2.69 -21.95
CA GLY A 161 22.68 2.87 -21.95
C GLY A 161 23.40 2.73 -20.61
N LEU A 162 22.71 2.33 -19.55
CA LEU A 162 23.28 2.13 -18.23
C LEU A 162 22.79 0.80 -17.63
N ALA A 163 23.70 -0.03 -17.15
CA ALA A 163 23.41 -1.18 -16.31
C ALA A 163 24.33 -1.16 -15.09
N VAL A 164 23.75 -1.32 -13.92
CA VAL A 164 24.46 -1.38 -12.63
C VAL A 164 24.01 -2.62 -11.90
N GLU A 165 24.93 -3.35 -11.32
CA GLU A 165 24.64 -4.48 -10.44
C GLU A 165 25.41 -4.35 -9.14
N GLY A 166 24.85 -4.92 -8.07
CA GLY A 166 25.49 -4.94 -6.76
C GLY A 166 24.58 -5.52 -5.70
N SER A 167 24.96 -5.36 -4.45
CA SER A 167 24.18 -5.85 -3.31
C SER A 167 23.83 -4.70 -2.38
N ARG A 168 22.65 -4.79 -1.77
CA ARG A 168 22.07 -3.79 -0.88
C ARG A 168 21.96 -2.41 -1.52
N MET A 169 20.79 -2.15 -2.02
CA MET A 169 20.44 -0.85 -2.58
C MET A 169 19.43 -0.14 -1.70
N GLU A 170 19.57 1.17 -1.60
CA GLU A 170 18.65 2.07 -0.92
C GLU A 170 18.15 3.13 -1.89
N VAL A 171 16.82 3.32 -1.91
CA VAL A 171 16.13 4.34 -2.71
C VAL A 171 15.46 5.31 -1.77
N ASP A 172 15.92 6.54 -1.75
CA ASP A 172 15.30 7.66 -1.07
C ASP A 172 14.25 8.28 -2.02
N MET A 173 12.98 8.12 -1.69
CA MET A 173 11.86 8.52 -2.55
C MET A 173 11.69 10.05 -2.57
N GLU A 174 11.92 10.72 -1.44
CA GLU A 174 11.80 12.18 -1.33
C GLU A 174 12.96 12.88 -2.05
N ALA A 175 14.20 12.46 -1.77
CA ALA A 175 15.40 13.03 -2.39
C ALA A 175 15.63 12.52 -3.81
N LYS A 176 14.90 11.50 -4.28
CA LYS A 176 15.07 10.81 -5.58
C LYS A 176 16.49 10.33 -5.81
N LYS A 177 17.08 9.75 -4.76
CA LYS A 177 18.46 9.24 -4.77
C LYS A 177 18.46 7.74 -4.61
N MET A 178 19.36 7.10 -5.36
CA MET A 178 19.62 5.69 -5.28
C MET A 178 21.07 5.46 -4.89
N ARG A 179 21.30 4.57 -3.91
CA ARG A 179 22.65 4.18 -3.46
C ARG A 179 22.79 2.67 -3.51
N MET A 180 23.81 2.18 -4.15
CA MET A 180 24.24 0.79 -4.11
C MET A 180 25.44 0.69 -3.18
N LEU A 181 25.43 -0.23 -2.22
CA LEU A 181 26.41 -0.20 -1.12
C LEU A 181 27.55 -1.19 -1.30
N HIS A 182 27.33 -2.34 -1.92
CA HIS A 182 28.33 -3.41 -1.97
C HIS A 182 28.45 -4.03 -3.38
N ALA A 183 29.68 -4.47 -3.72
CA ALA A 183 30.01 -5.23 -4.92
C ALA A 183 29.50 -4.58 -6.22
N VAL A 184 29.64 -3.26 -6.33
CA VAL A 184 29.06 -2.49 -7.44
C VAL A 184 29.87 -2.70 -8.72
N LYS A 185 29.18 -3.12 -9.78
CA LYS A 185 29.68 -3.16 -11.15
C LYS A 185 28.79 -2.31 -12.05
N THR A 186 29.41 -1.55 -12.92
CA THR A 186 28.67 -0.65 -13.83
C THR A 186 29.12 -0.89 -15.27
N LYS A 187 28.14 -1.04 -16.16
CA LYS A 187 28.33 -1.06 -17.61
C LYS A 187 27.64 0.16 -18.22
N ILE A 188 28.38 0.92 -19.00
CA ILE A 188 27.88 2.12 -19.69
C ILE A 188 28.02 1.92 -21.20
N GLU A 189 26.97 2.22 -21.97
CA GLU A 189 26.92 2.26 -23.42
C GLU A 189 26.76 3.72 -23.89
N PRO A 190 27.85 4.46 -24.12
CA PRO A 190 27.81 5.91 -24.32
C PRO A 190 26.99 6.36 -25.53
N GLU A 191 26.89 5.53 -26.57
CA GLU A 191 26.13 5.83 -27.78
C GLU A 191 24.62 5.92 -27.54
N LYS A 192 24.10 5.11 -26.62
CA LYS A 192 22.69 5.13 -26.23
C LYS A 192 22.36 6.33 -25.37
N LEU A 193 23.29 6.75 -24.50
CA LEU A 193 23.13 7.94 -23.65
C LEU A 193 23.08 9.25 -24.44
N LYS A 194 23.80 9.35 -25.55
CA LYS A 194 23.85 10.56 -26.42
C LYS A 194 22.52 10.82 -27.13
N LYS A 195 21.75 9.79 -27.48
CA LYS A 195 20.44 9.94 -28.16
C LYS A 195 19.39 10.69 -27.31
N LYS A 196 19.45 10.59 -26.02
CA LYS A 196 18.48 11.25 -25.10
C LYS A 196 18.67 12.78 -25.04
N ASN A 197 19.88 13.28 -25.26
CA ASN A 197 20.17 14.72 -25.20
C ASN A 197 19.89 15.46 -26.55
N THR A 198 19.58 14.75 -27.63
CA THR A 198 19.31 15.35 -28.94
C THR A 198 17.86 15.58 -29.27
N THR A 199 16.92 15.12 -28.36
CA THR A 199 15.46 15.24 -28.58
C THR A 199 14.83 16.39 -27.81
N SER A 200 15.61 17.35 -27.29
CA SER A 200 15.03 18.61 -26.78
C SER A 200 14.65 19.47 -28.01
N PRO A 201 13.38 19.89 -28.13
CA PRO A 201 12.96 20.76 -29.21
C PRO A 201 13.69 22.11 -29.08
N LYS A 202 14.42 22.48 -30.16
CA LYS A 202 15.05 23.79 -30.32
C LYS A 202 13.93 24.86 -30.23
N PRO A 203 14.04 25.90 -29.37
CA PRO A 203 13.05 26.96 -29.37
C PRO A 203 13.08 27.64 -30.75
N GLN A 204 11.96 27.61 -31.47
CA GLN A 204 11.79 28.45 -32.65
C GLN A 204 11.68 29.89 -32.18
N ILE A 205 12.74 30.66 -32.43
CA ILE A 205 12.70 32.09 -32.35
C ILE A 205 12.02 32.56 -33.64
N GLY A 206 10.72 32.86 -33.53
CA GLY A 206 10.00 33.56 -34.59
C GLY A 206 10.49 35.01 -34.68
N GLY A 207 10.85 35.37 -35.90
CA GLY A 207 11.07 36.73 -36.31
C GLY A 207 9.74 37.50 -36.54
#